data_aa916c2204427fb524e63f6e083e601b
#
_entry.id   aa916c2204427fb524e63f6e083e601b
#
_cell.length_a   1.000
_cell.length_b   1.000
_cell.length_c   1.000
_cell.angle_alpha   90.00
_cell.angle_beta   90.00
_cell.angle_gamma   90.00
#
_symmetry.space_group_name_H-M   'P 1'
#
loop_
_entity.id
_entity.type
_entity.pdbx_description
1 polymer ?
#
loop_
_entity_poly.entity_id
_entity_poly.type
_entity_poly.pdbx_seq_one_letter_code
_entity_poly.pdbx_strand_id
1 'polypeptide(L)'
;DVVSFERLAYKVFEEVGEDNLEVLDDTGKNLIIKRVLEQNKDRLKYFGSNLSNTGFVSEMKSVISEMLQYDIKPDVMQDAAGAAYSDSEGSAALQYKLDDIVLVYNAFAEYIDKNYITKEEILDKLCSKVTESERIKNCEIVFDGFTGFTPVQYNLMTILLLMCPKIYVSLTIDASERENSVRGREELFFMSKDCVSKLYKICDEEHVKVLEPVYIAGKVVPGKNVIVNVNSRFKNSEELDFLEQNLFRNNSGRFNKKTDNIVIYEGAVAKEELTFAAGEIIRLTRLCGYRYNEIAIVTADMDGYGKLAANILKQNDIPYFLDYKRHVTDNPFIAAINGALGIIENNYSYDSILGFLRTGMSGMEREDIDLLDNYCVAVGIRGRGKWHEPWIRKFRGTVNNTDLEKLNSLRTMITDMLDPLEEVLKSKESNVADMVKALYEFLVREDMEQKVSVLNDSEYTGDEYAQLYKKVIEVLDKMYALLGSEKVGIKEFNKILASGFQEIKIGLIPQTNDCVVIGDIERTRLDNIKVMFFVGI
;
A
#
# COMPACT_ATOMS: atom_id res chain seq x y z
N ASP A 1 -10.55 25.63 -3.24
CA ASP A 1 -9.88 24.54 -2.53
C ASP A 1 -9.59 23.39 -3.48
N VAL A 2 -8.49 22.66 -3.25
CA VAL A 2 -8.18 21.40 -3.91
C VAL A 2 -8.50 20.27 -2.93
N VAL A 3 -9.38 19.37 -3.32
CA VAL A 3 -9.87 18.30 -2.43
C VAL A 3 -9.99 16.96 -3.19
N SER A 4 -9.83 15.85 -2.49
CA SER A 4 -10.24 14.54 -2.99
C SER A 4 -11.75 14.35 -2.84
N PHE A 5 -12.33 13.35 -3.49
CA PHE A 5 -13.73 12.98 -3.31
C PHE A 5 -14.09 12.73 -1.83
N GLU A 6 -13.25 12.01 -1.12
CA GLU A 6 -13.43 11.72 0.31
C GLU A 6 -13.44 13.02 1.13
N ARG A 7 -12.53 13.93 0.86
CA ARG A 7 -12.44 15.21 1.57
C ARG A 7 -13.62 16.15 1.23
N LEU A 8 -14.14 16.04 0.00
CA LEU A 8 -15.39 16.69 -0.40
C LEU A 8 -16.57 16.16 0.41
N ALA A 9 -16.66 14.82 0.55
CA ALA A 9 -17.71 14.16 1.32
C ALA A 9 -17.72 14.65 2.78
N TYR A 10 -16.57 14.66 3.46
CA TYR A 10 -16.50 15.16 4.83
C TYR A 10 -16.89 16.62 4.97
N LYS A 11 -16.53 17.49 4.02
CA LYS A 11 -16.96 18.89 4.02
C LYS A 11 -18.48 19.04 3.88
N VAL A 12 -19.10 18.20 3.08
CA VAL A 12 -20.57 18.18 2.93
C VAL A 12 -21.21 17.63 4.21
N PHE A 13 -20.70 16.53 4.76
CA PHE A 13 -21.23 15.93 5.99
C PHE A 13 -21.14 16.89 7.20
N GLU A 14 -20.03 17.60 7.35
CA GLU A 14 -19.86 18.66 8.35
C GLU A 14 -20.90 19.79 8.17
N GLU A 15 -21.20 20.20 6.92
CA GLU A 15 -22.20 21.22 6.62
C GLU A 15 -23.63 20.76 6.95
N VAL A 16 -23.96 19.51 6.65
CA VAL A 16 -25.34 18.98 6.82
C VAL A 16 -25.57 18.32 8.20
N GLY A 17 -24.52 18.28 9.06
CA GLY A 17 -24.63 17.75 10.43
C GLY A 17 -24.63 16.23 10.54
N GLU A 18 -23.93 15.55 9.63
CA GLU A 18 -23.76 14.09 9.62
C GLU A 18 -22.37 13.65 10.15
N ASP A 19 -21.96 14.14 11.32
CA ASP A 19 -20.59 14.00 11.84
C ASP A 19 -20.23 12.64 12.46
N ASN A 20 -21.19 11.73 12.65
CA ASN A 20 -21.00 10.48 13.40
C ASN A 20 -20.77 9.24 12.50
N LEU A 21 -19.99 9.38 11.45
CA LEU A 21 -19.68 8.25 10.56
C LEU A 21 -18.36 7.58 10.95
N GLU A 22 -18.41 6.38 11.48
CA GLU A 22 -17.22 5.56 11.66
C GLU A 22 -16.83 4.92 10.32
N VAL A 23 -15.84 5.53 9.67
CA VAL A 23 -15.34 5.05 8.37
C VAL A 23 -14.27 4.00 8.55
N LEU A 24 -14.51 2.84 7.98
CA LEU A 24 -13.58 1.73 7.96
C LEU A 24 -12.51 1.95 6.88
N ASP A 25 -11.27 2.16 7.31
CA ASP A 25 -10.12 2.28 6.41
C ASP A 25 -9.55 0.91 5.98
N ASP A 26 -8.52 0.92 5.12
CA ASP A 26 -7.92 -0.29 4.57
C ASP A 26 -7.36 -1.23 5.64
N THR A 27 -6.78 -0.70 6.72
CA THR A 27 -6.31 -1.50 7.86
C THR A 27 -7.48 -2.17 8.57
N GLY A 28 -8.53 -1.42 8.87
CA GLY A 28 -9.74 -1.97 9.49
C GLY A 28 -10.41 -3.04 8.63
N LYS A 29 -10.54 -2.80 7.31
CA LYS A 29 -11.04 -3.82 6.36
C LYS A 29 -10.20 -5.09 6.42
N ASN A 30 -8.87 -4.96 6.43
CA ASN A 30 -7.96 -6.11 6.47
C ASN A 30 -8.14 -6.93 7.75
N LEU A 31 -8.27 -6.26 8.91
CA LEU A 31 -8.53 -6.91 10.20
C LEU A 31 -9.84 -7.69 10.20
N ILE A 32 -10.93 -7.07 9.73
CA ILE A 32 -12.26 -7.72 9.65
C ILE A 32 -12.25 -8.88 8.66
N ILE A 33 -11.69 -8.68 7.45
CA ILE A 33 -11.62 -9.75 6.45
C ILE A 33 -10.80 -10.93 6.98
N LYS A 34 -9.68 -10.69 7.66
CA LYS A 34 -8.90 -11.75 8.30
C LYS A 34 -9.74 -12.51 9.31
N ARG A 35 -10.49 -11.80 10.13
CA ARG A 35 -11.39 -12.40 11.12
C ARG A 35 -12.49 -13.23 10.46
N VAL A 36 -13.15 -12.70 9.45
CA VAL A 36 -14.18 -13.40 8.66
C VAL A 36 -13.64 -14.67 8.02
N LEU A 37 -12.44 -14.61 7.46
CA LEU A 37 -11.75 -15.77 6.86
C LEU A 37 -11.45 -16.87 7.89
N GLU A 38 -10.93 -16.52 9.08
CA GLU A 38 -10.67 -17.52 10.13
C GLU A 38 -11.97 -18.13 10.68
N GLN A 39 -13.04 -17.36 10.83
CA GLN A 39 -14.36 -17.86 11.27
C GLN A 39 -14.99 -18.81 10.25
N ASN A 40 -14.79 -18.59 8.96
CA ASN A 40 -15.39 -19.39 7.89
C ASN A 40 -14.42 -20.43 7.30
N LYS A 41 -13.28 -20.66 7.92
CA LYS A 41 -12.19 -21.51 7.40
C LYS A 41 -12.68 -22.88 6.91
N ASP A 42 -13.52 -23.55 7.70
CA ASP A 42 -14.02 -24.89 7.40
C ASP A 42 -15.08 -24.91 6.28
N ARG A 43 -15.60 -23.75 5.91
CA ARG A 43 -16.59 -23.57 4.83
C ARG A 43 -15.93 -23.21 3.48
N LEU A 44 -14.68 -22.74 3.50
CA LEU A 44 -13.93 -22.40 2.30
C LEU A 44 -13.51 -23.66 1.56
N LYS A 45 -13.91 -23.77 0.30
CA LYS A 45 -13.67 -24.94 -0.55
C LYS A 45 -12.34 -24.86 -1.30
N TYR A 46 -11.96 -23.67 -1.74
CA TYR A 46 -10.76 -23.41 -2.55
C TYR A 46 -9.65 -22.72 -1.75
N PHE A 47 -9.99 -21.64 -1.04
CA PHE A 47 -9.01 -20.80 -0.36
C PHE A 47 -8.66 -21.25 1.06
N GLY A 48 -9.29 -22.28 1.61
CA GLY A 48 -9.05 -22.73 2.99
C GLY A 48 -7.58 -23.04 3.32
N SER A 49 -6.80 -23.52 2.34
CA SER A 49 -5.35 -23.77 2.48
C SER A 49 -4.49 -22.50 2.38
N ASN A 50 -5.01 -21.42 1.80
CA ASN A 50 -4.26 -20.19 1.51
C ASN A 50 -4.28 -19.17 2.65
N LEU A 51 -5.04 -19.42 3.71
CA LEU A 51 -5.20 -18.50 4.85
C LEU A 51 -3.89 -18.20 5.58
N SER A 52 -2.88 -19.04 5.44
CA SER A 52 -1.54 -18.86 6.00
C SER A 52 -0.59 -18.10 5.07
N ASN A 53 -0.96 -17.91 3.80
CA ASN A 53 -0.08 -17.27 2.83
C ASN A 53 -0.05 -15.75 3.07
N THR A 54 1.15 -15.22 3.06
CA THR A 54 1.38 -13.78 3.16
C THR A 54 0.76 -13.07 1.96
N GLY A 55 0.01 -11.99 2.21
CA GLY A 55 -0.64 -11.22 1.13
C GLY A 55 -2.03 -11.70 0.73
N PHE A 56 -2.44 -12.94 1.04
CA PHE A 56 -3.77 -13.44 0.64
C PHE A 56 -4.93 -12.60 1.18
N VAL A 57 -4.81 -12.12 2.41
CA VAL A 57 -5.84 -11.25 3.03
C VAL A 57 -5.93 -9.92 2.32
N SER A 58 -4.77 -9.32 1.97
CA SER A 58 -4.72 -8.06 1.19
C SER A 58 -5.31 -8.23 -0.21
N GLU A 59 -5.06 -9.36 -0.87
CA GLU A 59 -5.67 -9.65 -2.17
C GLU A 59 -7.20 -9.79 -2.04
N MET A 60 -7.69 -10.53 -1.05
CA MET A 60 -9.12 -10.65 -0.78
C MET A 60 -9.75 -9.30 -0.46
N LYS A 61 -9.08 -8.46 0.34
CA LYS A 61 -9.50 -7.07 0.60
C LYS A 61 -9.60 -6.27 -0.68
N SER A 62 -8.60 -6.38 -1.57
CA SER A 62 -8.59 -5.67 -2.85
C SER A 62 -9.77 -6.08 -3.73
N VAL A 63 -10.05 -7.37 -3.83
CA VAL A 63 -11.21 -7.89 -4.58
C VAL A 63 -12.53 -7.35 -4.01
N ILE A 64 -12.72 -7.39 -2.69
CA ILE A 64 -13.93 -6.86 -2.05
C ILE A 64 -14.04 -5.34 -2.23
N SER A 65 -12.93 -4.59 -2.07
CA SER A 65 -12.92 -3.14 -2.28
C SER A 65 -13.26 -2.78 -3.74
N GLU A 66 -12.76 -3.54 -4.71
CA GLU A 66 -13.10 -3.35 -6.12
C GLU A 66 -14.59 -3.60 -6.38
N MET A 67 -15.16 -4.67 -5.81
CA MET A 67 -16.59 -4.94 -5.90
C MET A 67 -17.43 -3.80 -5.34
N LEU A 68 -17.09 -3.30 -4.16
CA LEU A 68 -17.75 -2.14 -3.54
C LEU A 68 -17.62 -0.89 -4.42
N GLN A 69 -16.42 -0.63 -4.98
CA GLN A 69 -16.16 0.52 -5.84
C GLN A 69 -16.97 0.53 -7.14
N TYR A 70 -17.31 -0.67 -7.67
CA TYR A 70 -18.11 -0.84 -8.87
C TYR A 70 -19.58 -1.16 -8.58
N ASP A 71 -20.03 -1.05 -7.32
CA ASP A 71 -21.38 -1.37 -6.84
C ASP A 71 -21.83 -2.80 -7.23
N ILE A 72 -20.88 -3.74 -7.22
CA ILE A 72 -21.15 -5.16 -7.44
C ILE A 72 -21.56 -5.78 -6.11
N LYS A 73 -22.85 -6.04 -5.94
CA LYS A 73 -23.39 -6.63 -4.72
C LYS A 73 -23.17 -8.16 -4.67
N PRO A 74 -23.19 -8.77 -3.46
CA PRO A 74 -22.98 -10.21 -3.32
C PRO A 74 -23.94 -11.09 -4.12
N ASP A 75 -25.20 -10.68 -4.30
CA ASP A 75 -26.20 -11.38 -5.10
C ASP A 75 -25.84 -11.43 -6.60
N VAL A 76 -25.33 -10.32 -7.15
CA VAL A 76 -24.82 -10.25 -8.54
C VAL A 76 -23.65 -11.22 -8.74
N MET A 77 -22.76 -11.32 -7.75
CA MET A 77 -21.64 -12.27 -7.78
C MET A 77 -22.11 -13.72 -7.68
N GLN A 78 -23.15 -13.98 -6.90
CA GLN A 78 -23.75 -15.31 -6.78
C GLN A 78 -24.38 -15.76 -8.10
N ASP A 79 -25.05 -14.86 -8.81
CA ASP A 79 -25.62 -15.12 -10.14
C ASP A 79 -24.51 -15.40 -11.16
N ALA A 80 -23.41 -14.62 -11.12
CA ALA A 80 -22.24 -14.85 -11.98
C ALA A 80 -21.57 -16.21 -11.70
N ALA A 81 -21.45 -16.61 -10.43
CA ALA A 81 -20.95 -17.93 -10.04
C ALA A 81 -21.86 -19.06 -10.56
N GLY A 82 -23.20 -18.85 -10.51
CA GLY A 82 -24.19 -19.78 -11.06
C GLY A 82 -24.12 -19.90 -12.58
N ALA A 83 -23.92 -18.78 -13.29
CA ALA A 83 -23.77 -18.76 -14.74
C ALA A 83 -22.47 -19.46 -15.20
N ALA A 84 -21.36 -19.26 -14.48
CA ALA A 84 -20.08 -19.94 -14.75
C ALA A 84 -20.18 -21.49 -14.62
N TYR A 85 -21.17 -21.99 -13.87
CA TYR A 85 -21.43 -23.43 -13.75
C TYR A 85 -22.24 -24.00 -14.93
N SER A 86 -23.12 -23.20 -15.53
CA SER A 86 -24.00 -23.65 -16.63
C SER A 86 -23.28 -23.78 -17.98
N ASP A 87 -22.17 -23.06 -18.17
CA ASP A 87 -21.31 -23.21 -19.35
C ASP A 87 -20.44 -24.46 -19.20
N SER A 88 -20.70 -25.47 -20.01
CA SER A 88 -20.13 -26.82 -19.95
C SER A 88 -18.59 -26.93 -20.07
N GLU A 89 -17.88 -25.81 -20.20
CA GLU A 89 -16.42 -25.70 -20.18
C GLU A 89 -15.88 -25.01 -18.91
N GLY A 90 -16.74 -24.59 -17.98
CA GLY A 90 -16.35 -23.92 -16.73
C GLY A 90 -15.59 -24.86 -15.80
N SER A 91 -14.39 -24.48 -15.38
CA SER A 91 -13.61 -25.22 -14.41
C SER A 91 -14.31 -25.22 -13.04
N ALA A 92 -14.54 -26.37 -12.43
CA ALA A 92 -15.04 -26.49 -11.06
C ALA A 92 -14.21 -25.67 -10.05
N ALA A 93 -12.91 -25.44 -10.34
CA ALA A 93 -12.03 -24.58 -9.56
C ALA A 93 -12.46 -23.10 -9.59
N LEU A 94 -12.94 -22.60 -10.72
CA LEU A 94 -13.43 -21.22 -10.84
C LEU A 94 -14.70 -21.04 -10.00
N GLN A 95 -15.62 -21.98 -10.06
CA GLN A 95 -16.84 -21.97 -9.24
C GLN A 95 -16.50 -21.94 -7.75
N TYR A 96 -15.63 -22.83 -7.27
CA TYR A 96 -15.23 -22.84 -5.86
C TYR A 96 -14.56 -21.54 -5.42
N LYS A 97 -13.78 -20.90 -6.29
CA LYS A 97 -13.19 -19.58 -6.03
C LYS A 97 -14.29 -18.51 -5.86
N LEU A 98 -15.25 -18.48 -6.78
CA LEU A 98 -16.34 -17.50 -6.74
C LEU A 98 -17.26 -17.75 -5.52
N ASP A 99 -17.60 -19.01 -5.23
CA ASP A 99 -18.35 -19.38 -4.03
C ASP A 99 -17.67 -18.89 -2.75
N ASP A 100 -16.34 -19.07 -2.63
CA ASP A 100 -15.57 -18.63 -1.48
C ASP A 100 -15.52 -17.10 -1.37
N ILE A 101 -15.35 -16.39 -2.50
CA ILE A 101 -15.39 -14.91 -2.53
C ILE A 101 -16.77 -14.40 -2.09
N VAL A 102 -17.85 -14.96 -2.62
CA VAL A 102 -19.23 -14.59 -2.23
C VAL A 102 -19.46 -14.84 -0.74
N LEU A 103 -18.99 -15.98 -0.22
CA LEU A 103 -19.08 -16.30 1.21
C LEU A 103 -18.38 -15.24 2.08
N VAL A 104 -17.15 -14.87 1.72
CA VAL A 104 -16.36 -13.89 2.47
C VAL A 104 -16.99 -12.50 2.34
N TYR A 105 -17.44 -12.12 1.14
CA TYR A 105 -18.06 -10.82 0.90
C TYR A 105 -19.38 -10.66 1.68
N ASN A 106 -20.25 -11.66 1.67
CA ASN A 106 -21.48 -11.66 2.46
C ASN A 106 -21.19 -11.53 3.96
N ALA A 107 -20.25 -12.32 4.48
CA ALA A 107 -19.90 -12.28 5.90
C ALA A 107 -19.22 -10.95 6.29
N PHE A 108 -18.44 -10.35 5.39
CA PHE A 108 -17.87 -9.02 5.59
C PHE A 108 -18.97 -7.94 5.59
N ALA A 109 -19.89 -7.97 4.62
CA ALA A 109 -21.00 -7.01 4.53
C ALA A 109 -21.89 -7.09 5.77
N GLU A 110 -22.23 -8.30 6.25
CA GLU A 110 -23.00 -8.51 7.48
C GLU A 110 -22.29 -7.96 8.73
N TYR A 111 -20.94 -8.03 8.75
CA TYR A 111 -20.14 -7.52 9.86
C TYR A 111 -20.15 -6.00 9.91
N ILE A 112 -20.04 -5.32 8.76
CA ILE A 112 -19.96 -3.85 8.70
C ILE A 112 -21.31 -3.17 8.78
N ASP A 113 -22.41 -3.80 8.27
CA ASP A 113 -23.76 -3.21 8.16
C ASP A 113 -24.31 -2.65 9.49
N LYS A 114 -23.76 -3.09 10.60
CA LYS A 114 -24.25 -2.72 11.93
C LYS A 114 -23.65 -1.42 12.50
N ASN A 115 -22.41 -1.06 12.12
CA ASN A 115 -21.70 0.01 12.82
C ASN A 115 -20.71 0.83 11.96
N TYR A 116 -20.42 0.43 10.73
CA TYR A 116 -19.34 1.03 9.93
C TYR A 116 -19.81 1.29 8.50
N ILE A 117 -19.17 2.27 7.85
CA ILE A 117 -19.22 2.45 6.40
C ILE A 117 -17.81 2.31 5.82
N THR A 118 -17.69 1.74 4.65
CA THR A 118 -16.41 1.66 3.95
C THR A 118 -16.08 2.97 3.25
N LYS A 119 -14.82 3.16 2.89
CA LYS A 119 -14.40 4.34 2.09
C LYS A 119 -15.14 4.43 0.77
N GLU A 120 -15.46 3.30 0.17
CA GLU A 120 -16.20 3.21 -1.08
C GLU A 120 -17.65 3.72 -0.89
N GLU A 121 -18.31 3.35 0.20
CA GLU A 121 -19.68 3.77 0.54
C GLU A 121 -19.79 5.26 0.93
N ILE A 122 -18.67 5.92 1.27
CA ILE A 122 -18.66 7.36 1.51
C ILE A 122 -19.22 8.13 0.30
N LEU A 123 -18.89 7.69 -0.92
CA LEU A 123 -19.36 8.35 -2.14
C LEU A 123 -20.84 8.15 -2.38
N ASP A 124 -21.39 6.97 -2.08
CA ASP A 124 -22.84 6.71 -2.15
C ASP A 124 -23.60 7.60 -1.17
N LYS A 125 -23.06 7.71 0.07
CA LYS A 125 -23.62 8.61 1.06
C LYS A 125 -23.49 10.08 0.65
N LEU A 126 -22.37 10.48 0.04
CA LEU A 126 -22.21 11.81 -0.53
C LEU A 126 -23.27 12.07 -1.61
N CYS A 127 -23.51 11.13 -2.52
CA CYS A 127 -24.56 11.25 -3.54
C CYS A 127 -25.93 11.52 -2.92
N SER A 128 -26.25 10.88 -1.80
CA SER A 128 -27.53 11.08 -1.12
C SER A 128 -27.65 12.44 -0.40
N LYS A 129 -26.53 13.04 0.01
CA LYS A 129 -26.48 14.25 0.87
C LYS A 129 -26.02 15.52 0.17
N VAL A 130 -25.30 15.41 -0.94
CA VAL A 130 -24.72 16.57 -1.61
C VAL A 130 -25.75 17.61 -2.06
N THR A 131 -26.98 17.18 -2.35
CA THR A 131 -28.09 18.06 -2.72
C THR A 131 -28.55 18.99 -1.58
N GLU A 132 -28.23 18.65 -0.33
CA GLU A 132 -28.53 19.47 0.85
C GLU A 132 -27.48 20.58 1.07
N SER A 133 -26.29 20.48 0.42
CA SER A 133 -25.19 21.45 0.59
C SER A 133 -25.42 22.73 -0.20
N GLU A 134 -25.59 23.84 0.49
CA GLU A 134 -25.70 25.17 -0.12
C GLU A 134 -24.34 25.68 -0.65
N ARG A 135 -23.22 25.23 -0.06
CA ARG A 135 -21.88 25.57 -0.55
C ARG A 135 -21.65 25.01 -1.94
N ILE A 136 -21.96 23.73 -2.14
CA ILE A 136 -21.75 23.05 -3.41
C ILE A 136 -22.63 23.64 -4.51
N LYS A 137 -23.90 23.97 -4.24
CA LYS A 137 -24.80 24.60 -5.20
C LYS A 137 -24.26 25.89 -5.82
N ASN A 138 -23.43 26.61 -5.08
CA ASN A 138 -22.87 27.89 -5.53
C ASN A 138 -21.42 27.78 -6.03
N CYS A 139 -20.86 26.58 -6.15
CA CYS A 139 -19.49 26.37 -6.58
C CYS A 139 -19.38 26.09 -8.09
N GLU A 140 -18.34 26.62 -8.71
CA GLU A 140 -17.80 26.06 -9.96
C GLU A 140 -16.83 24.92 -9.57
N ILE A 141 -16.98 23.75 -10.19
CA ILE A 141 -16.19 22.56 -9.88
C ILE A 141 -15.27 22.22 -11.04
N VAL A 142 -14.02 21.86 -10.72
CA VAL A 142 -13.02 21.40 -11.69
C VAL A 142 -12.57 20.00 -11.31
N PHE A 143 -12.75 19.05 -12.20
CA PHE A 143 -12.16 17.72 -12.11
C PHE A 143 -10.89 17.70 -12.95
N ASP A 144 -9.74 17.55 -12.31
CA ASP A 144 -8.43 17.63 -12.97
C ASP A 144 -7.59 16.36 -12.77
N GLY A 145 -6.96 15.91 -13.84
CA GLY A 145 -6.04 14.76 -13.83
C GLY A 145 -6.70 13.38 -13.80
N PHE A 146 -7.97 13.27 -14.18
CA PHE A 146 -8.67 12.00 -14.29
C PHE A 146 -8.54 11.41 -15.70
N THR A 147 -8.46 10.07 -15.80
CA THR A 147 -8.56 9.33 -17.07
C THR A 147 -9.92 8.66 -17.24
N GLY A 148 -10.70 8.56 -16.17
CA GLY A 148 -12.04 7.98 -16.12
C GLY A 148 -12.61 8.07 -14.72
N PHE A 149 -13.85 7.64 -14.56
CA PHE A 149 -14.59 7.65 -13.29
C PHE A 149 -15.24 6.28 -13.05
N THR A 150 -15.39 5.93 -11.76
CA THR A 150 -16.18 4.76 -11.38
C THR A 150 -17.67 5.02 -11.53
N PRO A 151 -18.53 3.99 -11.56
CA PRO A 151 -19.99 4.18 -11.65
C PRO A 151 -20.55 5.12 -10.58
N VAL A 152 -20.09 5.00 -9.34
CA VAL A 152 -20.51 5.89 -8.23
C VAL A 152 -20.06 7.33 -8.46
N GLN A 153 -18.84 7.52 -8.99
CA GLN A 153 -18.35 8.86 -9.33
C GLN A 153 -19.15 9.49 -10.49
N TYR A 154 -19.54 8.71 -11.50
CA TYR A 154 -20.44 9.19 -12.55
C TYR A 154 -21.80 9.58 -11.99
N ASN A 155 -22.36 8.81 -11.04
CA ASN A 155 -23.59 9.17 -10.36
C ASN A 155 -23.47 10.50 -9.61
N LEU A 156 -22.39 10.67 -8.84
CA LEU A 156 -22.10 11.95 -8.18
C LEU A 156 -21.97 13.10 -9.20
N MET A 157 -21.27 12.89 -10.32
CA MET A 157 -21.15 13.90 -11.37
C MET A 157 -22.48 14.27 -11.98
N THR A 158 -23.39 13.32 -12.20
CA THR A 158 -24.73 13.58 -12.68
C THR A 158 -25.48 14.53 -11.72
N ILE A 159 -25.42 14.26 -10.42
CA ILE A 159 -26.05 15.11 -9.40
C ILE A 159 -25.42 16.50 -9.41
N LEU A 160 -24.08 16.61 -9.47
CA LEU A 160 -23.37 17.87 -9.49
C LEU A 160 -23.65 18.69 -10.76
N LEU A 161 -23.79 18.04 -11.93
CA LEU A 161 -24.16 18.69 -13.20
C LEU A 161 -25.53 19.37 -13.14
N LEU A 162 -26.47 18.80 -12.36
CA LEU A 162 -27.81 19.35 -12.19
C LEU A 162 -27.88 20.49 -11.16
N MET A 163 -26.94 20.54 -10.21
CA MET A 163 -27.02 21.48 -9.10
C MET A 163 -25.99 22.64 -9.17
N CYS A 164 -24.83 22.43 -9.82
CA CYS A 164 -23.76 23.42 -9.86
C CYS A 164 -23.88 24.33 -11.09
N PRO A 165 -23.48 25.61 -10.97
CA PRO A 165 -23.57 26.55 -12.09
C PRO A 165 -22.64 26.18 -13.25
N LYS A 166 -21.50 25.54 -12.97
CA LYS A 166 -20.54 25.16 -13.99
C LYS A 166 -19.58 24.06 -13.53
N ILE A 167 -19.32 23.09 -14.40
CA ILE A 167 -18.37 22.03 -14.17
C ILE A 167 -17.37 21.97 -15.33
N TYR A 168 -16.09 21.82 -14.97
CA TYR A 168 -15.00 21.62 -15.91
C TYR A 168 -14.39 20.23 -15.66
N VAL A 169 -14.09 19.52 -16.72
CA VAL A 169 -13.38 18.22 -16.66
C VAL A 169 -12.17 18.29 -17.57
N SER A 170 -10.96 18.21 -17.00
CA SER A 170 -9.73 18.13 -17.79
C SER A 170 -9.34 16.68 -18.05
N LEU A 171 -9.07 16.35 -19.30
CA LEU A 171 -8.69 15.01 -19.75
C LEU A 171 -7.50 15.09 -20.70
N THR A 172 -6.62 14.10 -20.63
CA THR A 172 -5.49 13.99 -21.56
C THR A 172 -5.88 13.13 -22.74
N ILE A 173 -5.86 13.74 -23.94
CA ILE A 173 -6.10 13.07 -25.22
C ILE A 173 -5.09 13.63 -26.21
N ASP A 174 -4.65 12.82 -27.18
CA ASP A 174 -3.76 13.32 -28.24
C ASP A 174 -4.42 14.44 -29.05
N ALA A 175 -3.68 15.51 -29.28
CA ALA A 175 -4.19 16.68 -30.02
C ALA A 175 -4.61 16.38 -31.46
N SER A 176 -4.10 15.34 -32.08
CA SER A 176 -4.46 14.87 -33.42
C SER A 176 -5.71 13.99 -33.47
N GLU A 177 -6.21 13.54 -32.33
CA GLU A 177 -7.37 12.64 -32.22
C GLU A 177 -8.65 13.42 -31.85
N ARG A 178 -9.79 12.91 -32.29
CA ARG A 178 -11.08 13.47 -31.90
C ARG A 178 -11.49 12.89 -30.54
N GLU A 179 -11.85 13.75 -29.62
CA GLU A 179 -12.19 13.42 -28.24
C GLU A 179 -13.36 12.41 -28.11
N ASN A 180 -14.30 12.40 -29.05
CA ASN A 180 -15.49 11.56 -29.02
C ASN A 180 -15.46 10.37 -30.01
N SER A 181 -14.30 10.06 -30.62
CA SER A 181 -14.14 8.95 -31.57
C SER A 181 -13.53 7.73 -30.89
N VAL A 182 -14.34 6.93 -30.23
CA VAL A 182 -13.92 5.63 -29.64
C VAL A 182 -14.02 4.55 -30.70
N ARG A 183 -12.90 3.87 -31.02
CA ARG A 183 -12.86 2.75 -31.97
C ARG A 183 -12.76 1.39 -31.28
N GLY A 184 -11.92 1.27 -30.25
CA GLY A 184 -11.72 0.06 -29.50
C GLY A 184 -10.88 0.26 -28.24
N ARG A 185 -10.84 -0.75 -27.37
CA ARG A 185 -10.09 -0.71 -26.11
C ARG A 185 -8.57 -0.68 -26.30
N GLU A 186 -8.09 -1.02 -27.48
CA GLU A 186 -6.68 -1.00 -27.87
C GLU A 186 -6.15 0.41 -28.19
N GLU A 187 -7.01 1.43 -28.23
CA GLU A 187 -6.58 2.80 -28.47
C GLU A 187 -5.83 3.36 -27.25
N LEU A 188 -4.73 4.07 -27.51
CA LEU A 188 -3.86 4.64 -26.48
C LEU A 188 -4.61 5.53 -25.47
N PHE A 189 -5.57 6.34 -25.93
CA PHE A 189 -6.37 7.22 -25.09
C PHE A 189 -7.83 6.73 -24.92
N PHE A 190 -8.03 5.40 -25.03
CA PHE A 190 -9.37 4.81 -24.92
C PHE A 190 -10.10 5.27 -23.64
N MET A 191 -9.45 5.20 -22.47
CA MET A 191 -10.08 5.54 -21.20
C MET A 191 -10.57 6.98 -21.14
N SER A 192 -9.75 7.93 -21.60
CA SER A 192 -10.13 9.36 -21.64
C SER A 192 -11.25 9.62 -22.65
N LYS A 193 -11.21 8.97 -23.83
CA LYS A 193 -12.27 9.11 -24.84
C LYS A 193 -13.59 8.47 -24.41
N ASP A 194 -13.54 7.30 -23.78
CA ASP A 194 -14.71 6.64 -23.20
C ASP A 194 -15.34 7.50 -22.09
N CYS A 195 -14.48 8.13 -21.27
CA CYS A 195 -14.93 9.10 -20.25
C CYS A 195 -15.68 10.28 -20.90
N VAL A 196 -15.11 10.90 -21.95
CA VAL A 196 -15.79 11.98 -22.69
C VAL A 196 -17.12 11.52 -23.26
N SER A 197 -17.14 10.34 -23.88
CA SER A 197 -18.38 9.78 -24.47
C SER A 197 -19.48 9.58 -23.40
N LYS A 198 -19.10 9.05 -22.23
CA LYS A 198 -20.03 8.88 -21.12
C LYS A 198 -20.54 10.20 -20.57
N LEU A 199 -19.67 11.20 -20.44
CA LEU A 199 -20.06 12.54 -19.98
C LEU A 199 -21.01 13.23 -20.96
N TYR A 200 -20.74 13.16 -22.26
CA TYR A 200 -21.67 13.67 -23.28
C TYR A 200 -23.03 12.96 -23.21
N LYS A 201 -23.04 11.65 -23.04
CA LYS A 201 -24.27 10.89 -22.88
C LYS A 201 -25.06 11.32 -21.66
N ILE A 202 -24.41 11.50 -20.50
CA ILE A 202 -25.06 12.00 -19.28
C ILE A 202 -25.65 13.40 -19.53
N CYS A 203 -24.86 14.30 -20.15
CA CYS A 203 -25.34 15.66 -20.44
C CYS A 203 -26.55 15.66 -21.39
N ASP A 204 -26.60 14.78 -22.36
CA ASP A 204 -27.73 14.63 -23.31
C ASP A 204 -28.98 14.08 -22.59
N GLU A 205 -28.82 13.04 -21.79
CA GLU A 205 -29.90 12.43 -21.00
C GLU A 205 -30.50 13.40 -19.98
N GLU A 206 -29.66 14.17 -19.31
CA GLU A 206 -30.07 15.15 -18.28
C GLU A 206 -30.35 16.56 -18.84
N HIS A 207 -30.28 16.73 -20.17
CA HIS A 207 -30.50 18.01 -20.85
C HIS A 207 -29.57 19.15 -20.38
N VAL A 208 -28.33 18.82 -19.97
CA VAL A 208 -27.32 19.77 -19.53
C VAL A 208 -26.57 20.34 -20.74
N LYS A 209 -26.46 21.68 -20.79
CA LYS A 209 -25.76 22.36 -21.89
C LYS A 209 -24.25 22.11 -21.83
N VAL A 210 -23.69 21.48 -22.86
CA VAL A 210 -22.25 21.35 -23.05
C VAL A 210 -21.70 22.59 -23.75
N LEU A 211 -20.59 23.14 -23.23
CA LEU A 211 -19.87 24.24 -23.84
C LEU A 211 -18.82 23.73 -24.83
N GLU A 212 -18.33 24.63 -25.71
CA GLU A 212 -17.24 24.29 -26.61
C GLU A 212 -15.99 23.82 -25.85
N PRO A 213 -15.33 22.73 -26.26
CA PRO A 213 -14.14 22.22 -25.61
C PRO A 213 -12.97 23.20 -25.69
N VAL A 214 -12.17 23.28 -24.63
CA VAL A 214 -10.98 24.12 -24.55
C VAL A 214 -9.74 23.23 -24.69
N TYR A 215 -8.92 23.48 -25.69
CA TYR A 215 -7.68 22.76 -25.96
C TYR A 215 -6.48 23.54 -25.38
N ILE A 216 -5.84 23.00 -24.34
CA ILE A 216 -4.76 23.71 -23.61
C ILE A 216 -3.44 23.65 -24.39
N ALA A 217 -3.09 22.51 -24.98
CA ALA A 217 -1.83 22.29 -25.69
C ALA A 217 -1.99 22.24 -27.21
N GLY A 218 -3.21 22.42 -27.73
CA GLY A 218 -3.52 22.29 -29.15
C GLY A 218 -4.00 23.60 -29.76
N LYS A 219 -3.74 23.79 -31.05
CA LYS A 219 -4.29 24.87 -31.83
C LYS A 219 -5.13 24.30 -32.97
N VAL A 220 -6.39 24.69 -33.03
CA VAL A 220 -7.25 24.31 -34.16
C VAL A 220 -6.74 24.99 -35.42
N VAL A 221 -6.44 24.21 -36.46
CA VAL A 221 -6.07 24.75 -37.79
C VAL A 221 -7.36 25.08 -38.52
N PRO A 222 -7.61 26.36 -38.84
CA PRO A 222 -8.81 26.77 -39.54
C PRO A 222 -8.96 26.02 -40.87
N GLY A 223 -10.12 25.43 -41.09
CA GLY A 223 -10.47 24.72 -42.36
C GLY A 223 -10.00 23.28 -42.47
N LYS A 224 -9.30 22.72 -41.48
CA LYS A 224 -8.82 21.33 -41.56
C LYS A 224 -9.36 20.40 -40.45
N ASN A 225 -10.11 20.88 -39.46
CA ASN A 225 -10.54 20.10 -38.27
C ASN A 225 -9.40 19.30 -37.62
N VAL A 226 -8.17 19.82 -37.70
CA VAL A 226 -6.97 19.20 -37.12
C VAL A 226 -6.46 20.12 -36.03
N ILE A 227 -6.22 19.57 -34.88
CA ILE A 227 -5.56 20.24 -33.76
C ILE A 227 -4.07 19.93 -33.90
N VAL A 228 -3.24 20.94 -33.91
CA VAL A 228 -1.77 20.80 -33.94
C VAL A 228 -1.23 21.11 -32.57
N ASN A 229 -0.44 20.21 -32.01
CA ASN A 229 0.26 20.47 -30.76
C ASN A 229 1.27 21.62 -30.96
N VAL A 230 1.06 22.74 -30.28
CA VAL A 230 1.94 23.93 -30.37
C VAL A 230 2.88 24.04 -29.18
N ASN A 231 2.70 23.23 -28.14
CA ASN A 231 3.46 23.29 -26.92
C ASN A 231 4.17 21.95 -26.62
N SER A 232 4.71 21.29 -27.64
CA SER A 232 5.48 20.06 -27.42
C SER A 232 6.63 20.34 -26.43
N ARG A 233 6.70 19.55 -25.37
CA ARG A 233 7.82 19.53 -24.42
C ARG A 233 9.15 19.25 -25.11
N PHE A 234 9.12 18.48 -26.19
CA PHE A 234 10.27 18.01 -26.94
C PHE A 234 10.59 18.84 -28.20
N LYS A 235 10.02 20.06 -28.34
CA LYS A 235 10.26 20.92 -29.53
C LYS A 235 11.73 21.20 -29.85
N ASN A 236 12.63 21.03 -28.87
CA ASN A 236 14.07 21.21 -29.04
C ASN A 236 14.82 19.90 -29.31
N SER A 237 14.13 18.77 -29.42
CA SER A 237 14.70 17.46 -29.71
C SER A 237 13.78 16.72 -30.68
N GLU A 238 14.17 16.72 -31.97
CA GLU A 238 13.36 16.09 -33.04
C GLU A 238 13.14 14.59 -32.78
N GLU A 239 14.12 13.88 -32.21
CA GLU A 239 14.00 12.45 -31.90
C GLU A 239 13.03 12.18 -30.75
N LEU A 240 13.01 13.01 -29.70
CA LEU A 240 12.07 12.84 -28.59
C LEU A 240 10.65 13.26 -29.00
N ASP A 241 10.52 14.30 -29.80
CA ASP A 241 9.24 14.72 -30.38
C ASP A 241 8.66 13.61 -31.29
N PHE A 242 9.52 13.01 -32.13
CA PHE A 242 9.13 11.89 -32.97
C PHE A 242 8.75 10.66 -32.13
N LEU A 243 9.51 10.34 -31.09
CA LEU A 243 9.22 9.22 -30.20
C LEU A 243 7.87 9.40 -29.51
N GLU A 244 7.59 10.57 -28.93
CA GLU A 244 6.33 10.90 -28.26
C GLU A 244 5.13 10.75 -29.21
N GLN A 245 5.24 11.24 -30.44
CA GLN A 245 4.16 11.18 -31.43
C GLN A 245 3.92 9.78 -31.98
N ASN A 246 4.89 8.88 -31.94
CA ASN A 246 4.82 7.56 -32.59
C ASN A 246 4.82 6.38 -31.59
N LEU A 247 5.17 6.59 -30.33
CA LEU A 247 5.22 5.53 -29.33
C LEU A 247 3.82 4.91 -29.14
N PHE A 248 3.76 3.57 -29.14
CA PHE A 248 2.51 2.79 -29.06
C PHE A 248 1.49 3.04 -30.19
N ARG A 249 1.94 3.56 -31.33
CA ARG A 249 1.13 3.73 -32.54
C ARG A 249 1.35 2.58 -33.53
N ASN A 250 0.26 2.03 -34.08
CA ASN A 250 0.32 0.89 -35.01
C ASN A 250 1.03 1.18 -36.33
N ASN A 251 1.06 2.42 -36.77
CA ASN A 251 1.71 2.86 -38.01
C ASN A 251 2.81 3.89 -37.74
N SER A 252 3.66 3.60 -36.75
CA SER A 252 4.79 4.45 -36.42
C SER A 252 5.77 4.53 -37.60
N GLY A 253 6.11 5.75 -37.98
CA GLY A 253 7.15 6.00 -38.98
C GLY A 253 8.53 5.57 -38.48
N ARG A 254 9.53 5.66 -39.34
CA ARG A 254 10.93 5.43 -39.00
C ARG A 254 11.65 6.77 -38.86
N PHE A 255 12.30 7.00 -37.70
CA PHE A 255 13.20 8.14 -37.56
C PHE A 255 14.51 7.86 -38.30
N ASN A 256 14.84 8.67 -39.28
CA ASN A 256 15.97 8.39 -40.21
C ASN A 256 17.21 9.26 -39.92
N LYS A 257 17.21 10.03 -38.83
CA LYS A 257 18.35 10.84 -38.40
C LYS A 257 19.09 10.14 -37.26
N LYS A 258 20.36 10.55 -37.02
CA LYS A 258 21.11 10.10 -35.85
C LYS A 258 20.43 10.61 -34.57
N THR A 259 20.37 9.75 -33.58
CA THR A 259 19.81 10.08 -32.26
C THR A 259 20.96 10.29 -31.26
N ASP A 260 21.00 11.43 -30.61
CA ASP A 260 21.99 11.77 -29.60
C ASP A 260 21.36 11.89 -28.20
N ASN A 261 20.02 12.09 -28.12
CA ASN A 261 19.28 12.23 -26.86
C ASN A 261 18.57 10.94 -26.39
N ILE A 262 18.67 9.86 -27.15
CA ILE A 262 18.12 8.55 -26.80
C ILE A 262 19.26 7.54 -26.79
N VAL A 263 19.48 6.92 -25.64
CA VAL A 263 20.51 5.89 -25.43
C VAL A 263 19.81 4.63 -24.94
N ILE A 264 20.12 3.49 -25.54
CA ILE A 264 19.68 2.18 -25.07
C ILE A 264 20.92 1.47 -24.52
N TYR A 265 20.81 0.99 -23.30
CA TYR A 265 21.81 0.20 -22.63
C TYR A 265 21.22 -1.15 -22.21
N GLU A 266 21.92 -2.22 -22.47
CA GLU A 266 21.54 -3.58 -22.08
C GLU A 266 22.49 -4.07 -21.00
N GLY A 267 21.99 -4.31 -19.80
CA GLY A 267 22.70 -4.92 -18.68
C GLY A 267 22.30 -6.40 -18.53
N ALA A 268 23.23 -7.25 -18.11
CA ALA A 268 22.93 -8.66 -17.85
C ALA A 268 22.01 -8.86 -16.61
N VAL A 269 22.03 -7.91 -15.68
CA VAL A 269 21.22 -7.90 -14.46
C VAL A 269 20.85 -6.48 -14.08
N ALA A 270 19.76 -6.30 -13.33
CA ALA A 270 19.29 -4.99 -12.85
C ALA A 270 20.37 -4.14 -12.17
N LYS A 271 21.31 -4.77 -11.46
CA LYS A 271 22.43 -4.09 -10.83
C LYS A 271 23.35 -3.38 -11.84
N GLU A 272 23.59 -3.98 -13.00
CA GLU A 272 24.43 -3.38 -14.05
C GLU A 272 23.72 -2.19 -14.71
N GLU A 273 22.43 -2.29 -14.98
CA GLU A 273 21.62 -1.17 -15.49
C GLU A 273 21.71 0.04 -14.57
N LEU A 274 21.49 -0.18 -13.28
CA LEU A 274 21.50 0.88 -12.28
C LEU A 274 22.92 1.42 -12.01
N THR A 275 23.95 0.58 -12.12
CA THR A 275 25.35 1.02 -12.02
C THR A 275 25.73 1.90 -13.21
N PHE A 276 25.28 1.55 -14.40
CA PHE A 276 25.43 2.39 -15.59
C PHE A 276 24.72 3.73 -15.41
N ALA A 277 23.44 3.71 -14.95
CA ALA A 277 22.69 4.93 -14.69
C ALA A 277 23.40 5.83 -13.66
N ALA A 278 23.93 5.28 -12.56
CA ALA A 278 24.68 6.04 -11.56
C ALA A 278 25.94 6.67 -12.16
N GLY A 279 26.69 5.95 -13.00
CA GLY A 279 27.86 6.48 -13.70
C GLY A 279 27.49 7.64 -14.63
N GLU A 280 26.40 7.51 -15.39
CA GLU A 280 25.90 8.56 -16.27
C GLU A 280 25.38 9.78 -15.47
N ILE A 281 24.71 9.59 -14.34
CA ILE A 281 24.29 10.69 -13.46
C ILE A 281 25.52 11.49 -12.99
N ILE A 282 26.59 10.82 -12.57
CA ILE A 282 27.86 11.48 -12.19
C ILE A 282 28.45 12.25 -13.36
N ARG A 283 28.48 11.67 -14.55
CA ARG A 283 28.97 12.32 -15.75
C ARG A 283 28.15 13.57 -16.10
N LEU A 284 26.83 13.45 -16.10
CA LEU A 284 25.90 14.54 -16.43
C LEU A 284 26.03 15.70 -15.42
N THR A 285 26.09 15.41 -14.14
CA THR A 285 26.18 16.44 -13.11
C THR A 285 27.56 17.12 -13.08
N ARG A 286 28.64 16.35 -13.19
CA ARG A 286 30.02 16.90 -13.08
C ARG A 286 30.52 17.53 -14.36
N LEU A 287 30.16 16.98 -15.52
CA LEU A 287 30.73 17.41 -16.81
C LEU A 287 29.74 18.20 -17.67
N CYS A 288 28.43 17.98 -17.53
CA CYS A 288 27.42 18.62 -18.38
C CYS A 288 26.59 19.69 -17.66
N GLY A 289 26.83 19.89 -16.33
CA GLY A 289 26.20 20.96 -15.56
C GLY A 289 24.73 20.72 -15.19
N TYR A 290 24.25 19.48 -15.27
CA TYR A 290 22.91 19.13 -14.78
C TYR A 290 22.88 19.13 -13.26
N ARG A 291 21.71 19.41 -12.68
CA ARG A 291 21.42 19.23 -11.26
C ARG A 291 20.78 17.87 -11.01
N TYR A 292 20.93 17.36 -9.79
CA TYR A 292 20.31 16.09 -9.42
C TYR A 292 18.78 16.09 -9.53
N ASN A 293 18.13 17.20 -9.19
CA ASN A 293 16.67 17.34 -9.30
C ASN A 293 16.15 17.47 -10.76
N GLU A 294 17.05 17.55 -11.75
CA GLU A 294 16.71 17.51 -13.17
C GLU A 294 16.78 16.09 -13.75
N ILE A 295 17.11 15.09 -12.91
CA ILE A 295 17.33 13.70 -13.29
C ILE A 295 16.39 12.78 -12.52
N ALA A 296 15.78 11.83 -13.23
CA ALA A 296 14.93 10.80 -12.62
C ALA A 296 15.32 9.40 -13.09
N ILE A 297 15.15 8.42 -12.21
CA ILE A 297 15.13 6.98 -12.51
C ILE A 297 13.69 6.52 -12.37
N VAL A 298 13.14 5.91 -13.39
CA VAL A 298 11.74 5.48 -13.43
C VAL A 298 11.68 4.00 -13.78
N THR A 299 10.81 3.27 -13.10
CA THR A 299 10.58 1.84 -13.36
C THR A 299 9.09 1.50 -13.17
N ALA A 300 8.65 0.42 -13.79
CA ALA A 300 7.35 -0.19 -13.52
C ALA A 300 7.42 -1.21 -12.35
N ASP A 301 8.64 -1.65 -11.98
CA ASP A 301 8.89 -2.61 -10.90
C ASP A 301 9.66 -1.93 -9.75
N MET A 302 8.92 -1.19 -8.90
CA MET A 302 9.52 -0.53 -7.74
C MET A 302 9.99 -1.51 -6.66
N ASP A 303 9.37 -2.68 -6.54
CA ASP A 303 9.77 -3.70 -5.56
C ASP A 303 11.12 -4.30 -5.91
N GLY A 304 11.38 -4.61 -7.18
CA GLY A 304 12.65 -5.15 -7.66
C GLY A 304 13.76 -4.10 -7.79
N TYR A 305 13.43 -2.91 -8.30
CA TYR A 305 14.43 -1.89 -8.65
C TYR A 305 14.62 -0.80 -7.60
N GLY A 306 13.57 -0.40 -6.86
CA GLY A 306 13.61 0.79 -6.01
C GLY A 306 14.68 0.74 -4.92
N LYS A 307 14.72 -0.34 -4.13
CA LYS A 307 15.71 -0.53 -3.06
C LYS A 307 17.13 -0.68 -3.63
N LEU A 308 17.26 -1.40 -4.74
CA LEU A 308 18.54 -1.60 -5.40
C LEU A 308 19.10 -0.27 -5.96
N ALA A 309 18.25 0.55 -6.59
CA ALA A 309 18.62 1.88 -7.07
C ALA A 309 19.06 2.79 -5.93
N ALA A 310 18.29 2.84 -4.83
CA ALA A 310 18.64 3.62 -3.64
C ALA A 310 20.02 3.23 -3.09
N ASN A 311 20.30 1.93 -2.98
CA ASN A 311 21.59 1.42 -2.49
C ASN A 311 22.75 1.79 -3.42
N ILE A 312 22.57 1.67 -4.74
CA ILE A 312 23.61 2.02 -5.71
C ILE A 312 23.89 3.52 -5.71
N LEU A 313 22.85 4.36 -5.66
CA LEU A 313 23.03 5.81 -5.58
C LEU A 313 23.72 6.21 -4.27
N LYS A 314 23.34 5.60 -3.13
CA LYS A 314 23.99 5.80 -1.83
C LYS A 314 25.49 5.42 -1.86
N GLN A 315 25.86 4.28 -2.47
CA GLN A 315 27.24 3.83 -2.62
C GLN A 315 28.11 4.77 -3.47
N ASN A 316 27.48 5.56 -4.33
CA ASN A 316 28.13 6.53 -5.20
C ASN A 316 28.00 7.99 -4.72
N ASP A 317 27.55 8.21 -3.48
CA ASP A 317 27.33 9.54 -2.89
C ASP A 317 26.40 10.44 -3.72
N ILE A 318 25.43 9.85 -4.42
CA ILE A 318 24.41 10.56 -5.20
C ILE A 318 23.20 10.79 -4.29
N PRO A 319 22.77 12.05 -4.04
CA PRO A 319 21.58 12.32 -3.27
C PRO A 319 20.34 11.85 -4.06
N TYR A 320 19.44 11.13 -3.40
CA TYR A 320 18.24 10.59 -4.01
C TYR A 320 17.01 10.74 -3.13
N PHE A 321 15.86 10.73 -3.76
CA PHE A 321 14.55 10.57 -3.14
C PHE A 321 13.85 9.36 -3.74
N LEU A 322 13.46 8.42 -2.90
CA LEU A 322 12.71 7.23 -3.29
C LEU A 322 11.22 7.48 -3.07
N ASP A 323 10.48 7.74 -4.16
CA ASP A 323 9.02 7.95 -4.12
C ASP A 323 8.28 6.61 -4.06
N TYR A 324 8.51 5.89 -2.97
CA TYR A 324 7.92 4.59 -2.73
C TYR A 324 7.59 4.39 -1.26
N LYS A 325 6.36 3.95 -0.99
CA LYS A 325 5.94 3.60 0.36
C LYS A 325 6.38 2.17 0.67
N ARG A 326 7.29 2.03 1.62
CA ARG A 326 7.80 0.72 2.05
C ARG A 326 6.82 0.01 2.96
N HIS A 327 6.65 -1.29 2.74
CA HIS A 327 6.06 -2.18 3.73
C HIS A 327 7.03 -2.37 4.89
N VAL A 328 6.49 -2.52 6.10
CA VAL A 328 7.29 -2.56 7.33
C VAL A 328 7.41 -3.95 7.95
N THR A 329 6.91 -4.97 7.28
CA THR A 329 6.86 -6.35 7.79
C THR A 329 8.23 -6.90 8.20
N ASP A 330 9.29 -6.49 7.51
CA ASP A 330 10.67 -6.92 7.77
C ASP A 330 11.41 -6.01 8.76
N ASN A 331 10.74 -5.00 9.33
CA ASN A 331 11.36 -4.09 10.27
C ASN A 331 11.65 -4.78 11.60
N PRO A 332 12.83 -4.55 12.23
CA PRO A 332 13.20 -5.15 13.52
C PRO A 332 12.18 -4.96 14.64
N PHE A 333 11.47 -3.82 14.67
CA PHE A 333 10.43 -3.56 15.66
C PHE A 333 9.21 -4.48 15.47
N ILE A 334 8.73 -4.63 14.23
CA ILE A 334 7.66 -5.58 13.91
C ILE A 334 8.10 -7.02 14.20
N ALA A 335 9.35 -7.36 13.85
CA ALA A 335 9.93 -8.66 14.15
C ALA A 335 9.99 -8.93 15.67
N ALA A 336 10.30 -7.91 16.48
CA ALA A 336 10.30 -8.04 17.93
C ALA A 336 8.90 -8.30 18.51
N ILE A 337 7.87 -7.59 18.05
CA ILE A 337 6.48 -7.83 18.48
C ILE A 337 6.07 -9.27 18.11
N ASN A 338 6.24 -9.65 16.85
CA ASN A 338 5.93 -10.99 16.38
C ASN A 338 6.75 -12.06 17.12
N GLY A 339 8.01 -11.76 17.42
CA GLY A 339 8.90 -12.64 18.18
C GLY A 339 8.42 -12.86 19.61
N ALA A 340 8.07 -11.80 20.37
CA ALA A 340 7.54 -11.89 21.73
C ALA A 340 6.25 -12.72 21.77
N LEU A 341 5.31 -12.46 20.87
CA LEU A 341 4.07 -13.23 20.71
C LEU A 341 4.36 -14.68 20.31
N GLY A 342 5.31 -14.89 19.39
CA GLY A 342 5.74 -16.20 18.92
C GLY A 342 6.41 -17.03 20.02
N ILE A 343 7.11 -16.45 20.98
CA ILE A 343 7.65 -17.16 22.15
C ILE A 343 6.51 -17.79 22.94
N ILE A 344 5.46 -17.02 23.22
CA ILE A 344 4.31 -17.47 23.99
C ILE A 344 3.49 -18.52 23.22
N GLU A 345 3.24 -18.28 21.92
CA GLU A 345 2.51 -19.20 21.04
C GLU A 345 3.22 -20.56 20.92
N ASN A 346 4.54 -20.53 20.67
CA ASN A 346 5.36 -21.73 20.43
C ASN A 346 5.97 -22.29 21.71
N ASN A 347 5.40 -21.97 22.88
CA ASN A 347 5.78 -22.52 24.17
C ASN A 347 7.29 -22.38 24.46
N TYR A 348 7.86 -21.19 24.27
CA TYR A 348 9.28 -20.89 24.51
C TYR A 348 10.23 -21.80 23.69
N SER A 349 9.92 -21.97 22.43
CA SER A 349 10.81 -22.70 21.54
C SER A 349 12.15 -21.97 21.38
N TYR A 350 13.22 -22.73 21.13
CA TYR A 350 14.55 -22.18 20.94
C TYR A 350 14.58 -21.12 19.83
N ASP A 351 13.99 -21.44 18.65
CA ASP A 351 13.97 -20.52 17.51
C ASP A 351 13.21 -19.23 17.80
N SER A 352 12.07 -19.30 18.51
CA SER A 352 11.28 -18.12 18.87
C SER A 352 12.03 -17.20 19.83
N ILE A 353 12.69 -17.73 20.84
CA ILE A 353 13.47 -16.96 21.81
C ILE A 353 14.64 -16.26 21.10
N LEU A 354 15.45 -17.00 20.37
CA LEU A 354 16.62 -16.43 19.69
C LEU A 354 16.24 -15.44 18.59
N GLY A 355 15.13 -15.72 17.89
CA GLY A 355 14.56 -14.82 16.91
C GLY A 355 14.23 -13.45 17.52
N PHE A 356 13.55 -13.44 18.67
CA PHE A 356 13.24 -12.21 19.42
C PHE A 356 14.52 -11.50 19.91
N LEU A 357 15.42 -12.21 20.58
CA LEU A 357 16.62 -11.61 21.14
C LEU A 357 17.52 -10.95 20.08
N ARG A 358 17.60 -11.55 18.89
CA ARG A 358 18.40 -11.04 17.76
C ARG A 358 17.80 -9.83 17.04
N THR A 359 16.58 -9.42 17.38
CA THR A 359 15.98 -8.19 16.84
C THR A 359 16.65 -6.91 17.38
N GLY A 360 17.44 -7.02 18.46
CA GLY A 360 18.05 -5.89 19.15
C GLY A 360 17.10 -5.15 20.10
N MET A 361 15.82 -5.59 20.18
CA MET A 361 14.80 -4.96 21.03
C MET A 361 14.73 -5.50 22.46
N SER A 362 15.42 -6.59 22.76
CA SER A 362 15.46 -7.19 24.09
C SER A 362 16.24 -6.36 25.14
N GLY A 363 17.07 -5.41 24.68
CA GLY A 363 17.98 -4.65 25.54
C GLY A 363 19.18 -5.45 26.04
N MET A 364 19.40 -6.67 25.51
CA MET A 364 20.56 -7.49 25.82
C MET A 364 21.72 -7.21 24.88
N GLU A 365 22.94 -7.24 25.41
CA GLU A 365 24.15 -7.16 24.61
C GLU A 365 24.36 -8.43 23.79
N ARG A 366 25.03 -8.30 22.65
CA ARG A 366 25.23 -9.41 21.71
C ARG A 366 25.99 -10.59 22.35
N GLU A 367 26.98 -10.30 23.18
CA GLU A 367 27.77 -11.29 23.92
C GLU A 367 26.89 -12.12 24.88
N ASP A 368 25.89 -11.47 25.49
CA ASP A 368 24.94 -12.14 26.39
C ASP A 368 23.97 -13.03 25.64
N ILE A 369 23.54 -12.60 24.45
CA ILE A 369 22.70 -13.42 23.56
C ILE A 369 23.49 -14.63 23.08
N ASP A 370 24.75 -14.46 22.67
CA ASP A 370 25.61 -15.56 22.23
C ASP A 370 25.92 -16.53 23.38
N LEU A 371 26.05 -16.04 24.61
CA LEU A 371 26.23 -16.87 25.81
C LEU A 371 24.97 -17.72 26.09
N LEU A 372 23.77 -17.11 26.01
CA LEU A 372 22.49 -17.80 26.13
C LEU A 372 22.29 -18.86 25.03
N ASP A 373 22.59 -18.49 23.79
CA ASP A 373 22.50 -19.38 22.63
C ASP A 373 23.33 -20.64 22.85
N ASN A 374 24.63 -20.47 23.14
CA ASN A 374 25.53 -21.58 23.40
C ASN A 374 25.07 -22.47 24.56
N TYR A 375 24.55 -21.88 25.63
CA TYR A 375 24.02 -22.63 26.75
C TYR A 375 22.74 -23.41 26.40
N CYS A 376 21.79 -22.75 25.73
CA CYS A 376 20.54 -23.38 25.32
C CYS A 376 20.77 -24.58 24.39
N VAL A 377 21.71 -24.44 23.45
CA VAL A 377 22.09 -25.55 22.56
C VAL A 377 22.77 -26.68 23.33
N ALA A 378 23.76 -26.36 24.18
CA ALA A 378 24.56 -27.36 24.89
C ALA A 378 23.76 -28.16 25.91
N VAL A 379 22.77 -27.55 26.59
CA VAL A 379 21.97 -28.16 27.66
C VAL A 379 20.61 -28.64 27.14
N GLY A 380 20.19 -28.17 25.97
CA GLY A 380 18.90 -28.52 25.37
C GLY A 380 17.73 -27.82 26.07
N ILE A 381 17.88 -26.52 26.34
CA ILE A 381 16.80 -25.71 26.95
C ILE A 381 15.70 -25.47 25.93
N ARG A 382 14.53 -26.04 26.17
CA ARG A 382 13.32 -25.90 25.34
C ARG A 382 12.08 -25.95 26.20
N GLY A 383 11.09 -25.14 25.86
CA GLY A 383 9.78 -25.13 26.51
C GLY A 383 9.71 -24.29 27.77
N ARG A 384 8.52 -23.76 28.06
CA ARG A 384 8.23 -22.85 29.17
C ARG A 384 8.78 -23.35 30.52
N GLY A 385 8.57 -24.63 30.86
CA GLY A 385 9.03 -25.18 32.13
C GLY A 385 10.53 -25.00 32.34
N LYS A 386 11.35 -25.23 31.29
CA LYS A 386 12.80 -25.08 31.37
C LYS A 386 13.25 -23.61 31.51
N TRP A 387 12.48 -22.69 30.99
CA TRP A 387 12.76 -21.26 31.14
C TRP A 387 12.36 -20.72 32.52
N HIS A 388 11.40 -21.35 33.22
CA HIS A 388 10.96 -20.94 34.56
C HIS A 388 11.64 -21.69 35.69
N GLU A 389 12.43 -22.74 35.39
CA GLU A 389 13.26 -23.46 36.39
C GLU A 389 14.67 -22.85 36.46
N PRO A 390 15.28 -22.76 37.66
CA PRO A 390 16.68 -22.37 37.76
C PRO A 390 17.61 -23.31 37.01
N TRP A 391 18.52 -22.75 36.24
CA TRP A 391 19.52 -23.53 35.53
C TRP A 391 20.69 -23.88 36.43
N ILE A 392 20.95 -25.17 36.60
CA ILE A 392 21.97 -25.72 37.49
C ILE A 392 23.08 -26.48 36.75
N ARG A 393 22.83 -26.85 35.49
CA ARG A 393 23.78 -27.64 34.69
C ARG A 393 24.94 -26.77 34.21
N LYS A 394 26.18 -27.25 34.45
CA LYS A 394 27.38 -26.66 33.86
C LYS A 394 27.69 -27.38 32.54
N PHE A 395 28.16 -26.64 31.54
CA PHE A 395 28.64 -27.22 30.29
C PHE A 395 30.11 -26.82 30.07
N ARG A 396 30.79 -27.44 29.10
CA ARG A 396 32.25 -27.26 28.90
C ARG A 396 32.72 -25.85 28.59
N GLY A 397 31.85 -24.90 28.33
CA GLY A 397 32.16 -23.50 28.10
C GLY A 397 31.94 -22.60 29.33
N THR A 398 31.33 -23.08 30.41
CA THR A 398 31.15 -22.33 31.67
C THR A 398 32.27 -22.67 32.64
N VAL A 399 33.27 -21.79 32.73
CA VAL A 399 34.46 -22.03 33.54
C VAL A 399 34.24 -21.64 35.02
N ASN A 400 33.27 -20.74 35.31
CA ASN A 400 33.03 -20.19 36.64
C ASN A 400 31.53 -20.25 37.05
N ASN A 401 31.25 -20.26 38.36
CA ASN A 401 29.91 -20.10 38.92
C ASN A 401 29.25 -18.77 38.48
N THR A 402 30.03 -17.76 38.22
CA THR A 402 29.62 -16.45 37.72
C THR A 402 28.87 -16.50 36.40
N ASP A 403 29.27 -17.41 35.47
CA ASP A 403 28.57 -17.54 34.19
C ASP A 403 27.18 -18.14 34.34
N LEU A 404 27.00 -19.09 35.30
CA LEU A 404 25.70 -19.69 35.56
C LEU A 404 24.75 -18.71 36.29
N GLU A 405 25.29 -17.88 37.16
CA GLU A 405 24.52 -16.80 37.81
C GLU A 405 24.06 -15.76 36.78
N LYS A 406 24.99 -15.37 35.86
CA LYS A 406 24.66 -14.47 34.75
C LYS A 406 23.60 -15.09 33.83
N LEU A 407 23.73 -16.35 33.46
CA LEU A 407 22.75 -17.06 32.63
C LEU A 407 21.36 -17.10 33.29
N ASN A 408 21.28 -17.35 34.60
CA ASN A 408 20.01 -17.32 35.32
C ASN A 408 19.44 -15.89 35.43
N SER A 409 20.28 -14.88 35.59
CA SER A 409 19.83 -13.47 35.52
C SER A 409 19.22 -13.12 34.16
N LEU A 410 19.90 -13.47 33.07
CA LEU A 410 19.39 -13.26 31.71
C LEU A 410 18.10 -14.03 31.45
N ARG A 411 18.03 -15.30 31.92
CA ARG A 411 16.81 -16.13 31.88
C ARG A 411 15.65 -15.44 32.60
N THR A 412 15.88 -14.96 33.83
CA THR A 412 14.84 -14.30 34.64
C THR A 412 14.39 -13.01 33.98
N MET A 413 15.31 -12.22 33.40
CA MET A 413 14.96 -11.02 32.65
C MET A 413 13.98 -11.33 31.50
N ILE A 414 14.17 -12.42 30.75
CA ILE A 414 13.27 -12.80 29.66
C ILE A 414 11.92 -13.26 30.20
N THR A 415 11.89 -14.08 31.28
CA THR A 415 10.62 -14.55 31.83
C THR A 415 9.83 -13.40 32.45
N ASP A 416 10.46 -12.53 33.22
CA ASP A 416 9.80 -11.37 33.85
C ASP A 416 9.26 -10.38 32.80
N MET A 417 9.96 -10.26 31.67
CA MET A 417 9.51 -9.46 30.53
C MET A 417 8.23 -10.02 29.91
N LEU A 418 8.10 -11.35 29.78
CA LEU A 418 7.02 -11.98 29.01
C LEU A 418 5.85 -12.46 29.87
N ASP A 419 6.06 -12.79 31.14
CA ASP A 419 5.05 -13.40 32.02
C ASP A 419 3.74 -12.61 32.09
N PRO A 420 3.73 -11.27 32.28
CA PRO A 420 2.48 -10.51 32.36
C PRO A 420 1.70 -10.52 31.03
N LEU A 421 2.41 -10.54 29.90
CA LEU A 421 1.80 -10.66 28.58
C LEU A 421 1.24 -12.09 28.38
N GLU A 422 2.01 -13.11 28.77
CA GLU A 422 1.61 -14.52 28.64
C GLU A 422 0.34 -14.81 29.46
N GLU A 423 0.24 -14.28 30.69
CA GLU A 423 -0.91 -14.49 31.57
C GLU A 423 -2.22 -14.09 30.89
N VAL A 424 -2.24 -12.94 30.22
CA VAL A 424 -3.42 -12.43 29.52
C VAL A 424 -3.67 -13.20 28.21
N LEU A 425 -2.62 -13.43 27.41
CA LEU A 425 -2.76 -14.08 26.10
C LEU A 425 -3.17 -15.55 26.18
N LYS A 426 -2.85 -16.25 27.28
CA LYS A 426 -3.25 -17.64 27.51
C LYS A 426 -4.52 -17.80 28.34
N SER A 427 -5.08 -16.71 28.88
CA SER A 427 -6.33 -16.76 29.63
C SER A 427 -7.51 -17.07 28.70
N LYS A 428 -8.36 -17.98 29.11
CA LYS A 428 -9.62 -18.29 28.40
C LYS A 428 -10.70 -17.23 28.54
N GLU A 429 -10.55 -16.36 29.54
CA GLU A 429 -11.52 -15.29 29.81
C GLU A 429 -11.19 -14.01 29.04
N SER A 430 -9.93 -13.84 28.59
CA SER A 430 -9.49 -12.66 27.86
C SER A 430 -10.15 -12.56 26.49
N ASN A 431 -10.55 -11.35 26.13
CA ASN A 431 -11.01 -10.97 24.81
C ASN A 431 -9.89 -10.22 24.06
N VAL A 432 -10.14 -9.81 22.83
CA VAL A 432 -9.16 -9.09 22.01
C VAL A 432 -8.76 -7.76 22.67
N ALA A 433 -9.67 -7.05 23.32
CA ALA A 433 -9.35 -5.80 24.02
C ALA A 433 -8.34 -6.00 25.15
N ASP A 434 -8.51 -7.08 25.93
CA ASP A 434 -7.56 -7.44 26.99
C ASP A 434 -6.18 -7.78 26.42
N MET A 435 -6.14 -8.56 25.34
CA MET A 435 -4.89 -8.95 24.67
C MET A 435 -4.16 -7.75 24.07
N VAL A 436 -4.88 -6.84 23.40
CA VAL A 436 -4.32 -5.59 22.85
C VAL A 436 -3.76 -4.71 23.96
N LYS A 437 -4.51 -4.56 25.07
CA LYS A 437 -4.06 -3.79 26.22
C LYS A 437 -2.78 -4.38 26.84
N ALA A 438 -2.73 -5.69 27.02
CA ALA A 438 -1.54 -6.36 27.54
C ALA A 438 -0.32 -6.19 26.63
N LEU A 439 -0.53 -6.25 25.30
CA LEU A 439 0.54 -6.00 24.34
C LEU A 439 0.99 -4.52 24.37
N TYR A 440 0.08 -3.57 24.46
CA TYR A 440 0.42 -2.15 24.62
C TYR A 440 1.21 -1.91 25.92
N GLU A 441 0.77 -2.48 27.05
CA GLU A 441 1.48 -2.40 28.34
C GLU A 441 2.88 -3.03 28.27
N PHE A 442 3.04 -4.13 27.51
CA PHE A 442 4.35 -4.72 27.21
C PHE A 442 5.24 -3.73 26.45
N LEU A 443 4.74 -3.10 25.38
CA LEU A 443 5.52 -2.13 24.59
C LEU A 443 5.97 -0.93 25.42
N VAL A 444 5.10 -0.42 26.29
CA VAL A 444 5.40 0.71 27.19
C VAL A 444 6.40 0.31 28.28
N ARG A 445 6.18 -0.83 28.96
CA ARG A 445 7.05 -1.30 30.04
C ARG A 445 8.47 -1.59 29.57
N GLU A 446 8.60 -2.12 28.37
CA GLU A 446 9.91 -2.43 27.76
C GLU A 446 10.54 -1.23 27.06
N ASP A 447 9.94 -0.06 27.16
CA ASP A 447 10.44 1.19 26.57
C ASP A 447 10.74 1.08 25.07
N MET A 448 9.84 0.38 24.37
CA MET A 448 10.03 0.06 22.95
C MET A 448 10.11 1.30 22.06
N GLU A 449 9.38 2.37 22.42
CA GLU A 449 9.42 3.65 21.70
C GLU A 449 10.83 4.24 21.70
N GLN A 450 11.51 4.25 22.85
CA GLN A 450 12.88 4.77 22.95
C GLN A 450 13.86 3.83 22.25
N LYS A 451 13.73 2.52 22.43
CA LYS A 451 14.57 1.52 21.74
C LYS A 451 14.47 1.66 20.23
N VAL A 452 13.28 1.88 19.70
CA VAL A 452 13.03 2.11 18.26
C VAL A 452 13.66 3.42 17.79
N SER A 453 13.55 4.50 18.57
CA SER A 453 14.10 5.82 18.19
C SER A 453 15.63 5.85 18.12
N VAL A 454 16.31 4.99 18.86
CA VAL A 454 17.78 4.88 18.88
C VAL A 454 18.30 3.94 17.77
N LEU A 455 17.44 3.12 17.19
CA LEU A 455 17.81 2.30 16.05
C LEU A 455 18.20 3.18 14.85
N ASN A 456 19.48 3.24 14.59
CA ASN A 456 20.03 3.74 13.33
C ASN A 456 20.44 2.54 12.48
N ASP A 457 19.49 2.00 11.76
CA ASP A 457 19.80 0.99 10.75
C ASP A 457 20.21 1.66 9.43
N SER A 458 20.93 0.95 8.62
CA SER A 458 21.28 1.40 7.26
C SER A 458 20.06 1.61 6.35
N GLU A 459 18.91 1.09 6.73
CA GLU A 459 17.68 1.08 5.92
C GLU A 459 16.61 2.09 6.38
N TYR A 460 16.58 2.49 7.66
CA TYR A 460 15.55 3.37 8.23
C TYR A 460 16.18 4.53 9.01
N THR A 461 15.55 5.70 8.92
CA THR A 461 15.93 6.89 9.70
C THR A 461 15.15 6.96 11.02
N GLY A 462 15.61 7.77 11.98
CA GLY A 462 14.88 7.95 13.25
C GLY A 462 13.44 8.45 13.08
N ASP A 463 13.19 9.31 12.08
CA ASP A 463 11.85 9.81 11.77
C ASP A 463 10.94 8.71 11.21
N GLU A 464 11.48 7.76 10.45
CA GLU A 464 10.74 6.60 9.94
C GLU A 464 10.35 5.67 11.08
N TYR A 465 11.24 5.46 12.05
CA TYR A 465 10.96 4.67 13.23
C TYR A 465 9.87 5.28 14.13
N ALA A 466 9.88 6.61 14.31
CA ALA A 466 8.83 7.30 15.06
C ALA A 466 7.46 7.18 14.37
N GLN A 467 7.43 7.28 13.04
CA GLN A 467 6.21 7.04 12.26
C GLN A 467 5.74 5.58 12.39
N LEU A 468 6.66 4.61 12.38
CA LEU A 468 6.36 3.20 12.53
C LEU A 468 5.71 2.90 13.88
N TYR A 469 6.30 3.38 14.97
CA TYR A 469 5.73 3.20 16.31
C TYR A 469 4.28 3.71 16.36
N LYS A 470 4.05 4.94 15.90
CA LYS A 470 2.71 5.52 15.82
C LYS A 470 1.74 4.66 15.00
N LYS A 471 2.18 4.14 13.85
CA LYS A 471 1.36 3.29 12.99
C LYS A 471 1.02 1.94 13.64
N VAL A 472 1.95 1.36 14.40
CA VAL A 472 1.68 0.15 15.18
C VAL A 472 0.61 0.42 16.23
N ILE A 473 0.69 1.54 16.96
CA ILE A 473 -0.33 1.91 17.93
C ILE A 473 -1.70 2.13 17.25
N GLU A 474 -1.73 2.80 16.09
CA GLU A 474 -2.98 2.96 15.30
C GLU A 474 -3.61 1.60 14.92
N VAL A 475 -2.80 0.57 14.61
CA VAL A 475 -3.30 -0.80 14.37
C VAL A 475 -3.88 -1.42 15.63
N LEU A 476 -3.20 -1.27 16.77
CA LEU A 476 -3.68 -1.77 18.05
C LEU A 476 -5.00 -1.10 18.46
N ASP A 477 -5.11 0.22 18.32
CA ASP A 477 -6.34 0.98 18.60
C ASP A 477 -7.50 0.50 17.72
N LYS A 478 -7.26 0.27 16.43
CA LYS A 478 -8.27 -0.28 15.52
C LYS A 478 -8.68 -1.70 15.90
N MET A 479 -7.72 -2.53 16.26
CA MET A 479 -7.98 -3.89 16.70
C MET A 479 -8.83 -3.91 17.97
N TYR A 480 -8.53 -2.99 18.91
CA TYR A 480 -9.31 -2.77 20.12
C TYR A 480 -10.75 -2.32 19.81
N ALA A 481 -10.91 -1.32 18.95
CA ALA A 481 -12.23 -0.76 18.60
C ALA A 481 -13.09 -1.74 17.80
N LEU A 482 -12.52 -2.41 16.78
CA LEU A 482 -13.28 -3.24 15.86
C LEU A 482 -13.56 -4.65 16.39
N LEU A 483 -12.60 -5.25 17.09
CA LEU A 483 -12.63 -6.67 17.48
C LEU A 483 -12.61 -6.86 19.01
N GLY A 484 -12.58 -5.79 19.80
CA GLY A 484 -12.28 -5.82 21.24
C GLY A 484 -13.16 -6.76 22.04
N SER A 485 -14.45 -6.89 21.73
CA SER A 485 -15.38 -7.77 22.43
C SER A 485 -15.23 -9.25 22.07
N GLU A 486 -14.46 -9.58 21.04
CA GLU A 486 -14.33 -10.94 20.55
C GLU A 486 -13.37 -11.77 21.39
N LYS A 487 -13.68 -13.07 21.55
CA LYS A 487 -12.81 -14.05 22.21
C LYS A 487 -12.08 -14.85 21.14
N VAL A 488 -10.76 -14.75 21.12
CA VAL A 488 -9.89 -15.47 20.19
C VAL A 488 -8.74 -16.15 20.92
N GLY A 489 -8.18 -17.20 20.35
CA GLY A 489 -6.95 -17.77 20.88
C GLY A 489 -5.71 -16.99 20.43
N ILE A 490 -4.58 -17.15 21.16
CA ILE A 490 -3.32 -16.45 20.86
C ILE A 490 -2.90 -16.61 19.39
N LYS A 491 -3.05 -17.79 18.81
CA LYS A 491 -2.69 -18.06 17.42
C LYS A 491 -3.51 -17.23 16.42
N GLU A 492 -4.79 -17.07 16.70
CA GLU A 492 -5.68 -16.26 15.89
C GLU A 492 -5.39 -14.77 16.08
N PHE A 493 -5.19 -14.34 17.33
CA PHE A 493 -4.76 -12.97 17.65
C PHE A 493 -3.49 -12.58 16.87
N ASN A 494 -2.45 -13.43 16.90
CA ASN A 494 -1.21 -13.17 16.18
C ASN A 494 -1.42 -13.04 14.66
N LYS A 495 -2.27 -13.87 14.07
CA LYS A 495 -2.59 -13.80 12.64
C LYS A 495 -3.35 -12.51 12.26
N ILE A 496 -4.30 -12.10 13.09
CA ILE A 496 -5.05 -10.86 12.87
C ILE A 496 -4.10 -9.66 12.97
N LEU A 497 -3.27 -9.60 14.00
CA LEU A 497 -2.31 -8.53 14.20
C LEU A 497 -1.29 -8.47 13.06
N ALA A 498 -0.75 -9.61 12.64
CA ALA A 498 0.18 -9.68 11.50
C ALA A 498 -0.45 -9.16 10.20
N SER A 499 -1.75 -9.43 9.97
CA SER A 499 -2.46 -8.88 8.81
C SER A 499 -2.62 -7.36 8.89
N GLY A 500 -2.81 -6.80 10.09
CA GLY A 500 -2.82 -5.35 10.31
C GLY A 500 -1.46 -4.72 10.00
N PHE A 501 -0.36 -5.36 10.40
CA PHE A 501 1.00 -4.88 10.12
C PHE A 501 1.36 -4.88 8.63
N GLN A 502 0.80 -5.80 7.83
CA GLN A 502 1.01 -5.82 6.38
C GLN A 502 0.49 -4.56 5.68
N GLU A 503 -0.52 -3.90 6.24
CA GLU A 503 -1.08 -2.67 5.67
C GLU A 503 -0.29 -1.42 6.06
N ILE A 504 0.65 -1.52 7.01
CA ILE A 504 1.48 -0.39 7.41
C ILE A 504 2.46 -0.05 6.27
N LYS A 505 2.35 1.17 5.76
CA LYS A 505 3.26 1.75 4.77
C LYS A 505 3.82 3.05 5.29
N ILE A 506 5.14 3.19 5.22
CA ILE A 506 5.87 4.40 5.58
C ILE A 506 6.34 5.09 4.31
N GLY A 507 6.07 6.40 4.20
CA GLY A 507 6.56 7.24 3.12
C GLY A 507 7.73 8.10 3.61
N LEU A 508 8.74 8.24 2.75
CA LEU A 508 9.86 9.15 2.98
C LEU A 508 9.49 10.58 2.57
N ILE A 509 10.03 11.56 3.28
CA ILE A 509 10.04 12.95 2.87
C ILE A 509 11.46 13.27 2.38
N PRO A 510 11.64 13.91 1.21
CA PRO A 510 12.97 14.21 0.72
C PRO A 510 13.72 15.14 1.69
N GLN A 511 14.95 14.77 2.03
CA GLN A 511 15.79 15.56 2.94
C GLN A 511 16.38 16.80 2.25
N THR A 512 16.49 16.80 0.93
CA THR A 512 17.03 17.89 0.11
C THR A 512 16.17 18.13 -1.12
N ASN A 513 16.14 19.38 -1.60
CA ASN A 513 15.45 19.74 -2.85
C ASN A 513 16.28 19.40 -4.11
N ASP A 514 17.57 19.11 -3.98
CA ASP A 514 18.46 18.76 -5.10
C ASP A 514 18.87 17.29 -4.99
N CYS A 515 18.01 16.39 -5.44
CA CYS A 515 18.21 14.95 -5.42
C CYS A 515 17.59 14.29 -6.66
N VAL A 516 18.15 13.14 -7.04
CA VAL A 516 17.61 12.29 -8.10
C VAL A 516 16.30 11.66 -7.60
N VAL A 517 15.24 11.74 -8.37
CA VAL A 517 13.98 11.07 -8.04
C VAL A 517 14.00 9.64 -8.58
N ILE A 518 13.75 8.67 -7.69
CA ILE A 518 13.50 7.28 -8.07
C ILE A 518 12.00 7.04 -7.91
N GLY A 519 11.30 6.71 -8.98
CA GLY A 519 9.85 6.65 -8.94
C GLY A 519 9.19 5.62 -9.85
N ASP A 520 7.91 5.42 -9.57
CA ASP A 520 7.01 4.58 -10.34
C ASP A 520 6.48 5.33 -11.56
N ILE A 521 6.45 4.66 -12.72
CA ILE A 521 6.04 5.28 -13.98
C ILE A 521 4.59 5.77 -13.97
N GLU A 522 3.72 5.12 -13.19
CA GLU A 522 2.29 5.44 -13.16
C GLU A 522 1.96 6.53 -12.14
N ARG A 523 2.69 6.57 -11.02
CA ARG A 523 2.32 7.38 -9.84
C ARG A 523 3.20 8.58 -9.59
N THR A 524 4.50 8.48 -9.90
CA THR A 524 5.44 9.54 -9.57
C THR A 524 5.22 10.77 -10.45
N ARG A 525 5.01 11.92 -9.82
CA ARG A 525 4.91 13.21 -10.52
C ARG A 525 6.30 13.75 -10.80
N LEU A 526 6.68 13.77 -12.07
CA LEU A 526 7.96 14.28 -12.54
C LEU A 526 7.79 15.68 -13.13
N ASP A 527 8.25 16.70 -12.40
CA ASP A 527 8.26 18.07 -12.87
C ASP A 527 9.69 18.51 -13.19
N ASN A 528 9.87 19.24 -14.30
CA ASN A 528 11.14 19.82 -14.76
C ASN A 528 12.31 18.82 -14.97
N ILE A 529 12.03 17.54 -15.20
CA ILE A 529 13.05 16.52 -15.50
C ILE A 529 13.60 16.73 -16.90
N LYS A 530 14.93 16.79 -17.02
CA LYS A 530 15.66 16.92 -18.29
C LYS A 530 16.24 15.59 -18.76
N VAL A 531 16.56 14.70 -17.83
CA VAL A 531 17.11 13.37 -18.13
C VAL A 531 16.34 12.32 -17.36
N MET A 532 15.86 11.30 -18.06
CA MET A 532 15.14 10.18 -17.48
C MET A 532 15.83 8.86 -17.82
N PHE A 533 16.12 8.06 -16.81
CA PHE A 533 16.53 6.67 -16.95
C PHE A 533 15.30 5.80 -16.72
N PHE A 534 14.84 5.13 -17.78
CA PHE A 534 13.77 4.16 -17.67
C PHE A 534 14.41 2.78 -17.59
N VAL A 535 14.31 2.13 -16.44
CA VAL A 535 14.99 0.86 -16.13
C VAL A 535 14.01 -0.27 -15.93
N GLY A 536 14.46 -1.51 -16.22
CA GLY A 536 13.60 -2.69 -16.13
C GLY A 536 12.57 -2.78 -17.25
N ILE A 537 12.94 -2.41 -18.48
CA ILE A 537 12.07 -2.46 -19.67
C ILE A 537 11.97 -3.90 -20.17
#